data_90a3168d952b43dea87d0715b4e07db0
#
_entry.id   90a3168d952b43dea87d0715b4e07db0
#
_cell.length_a   1.000
_cell.length_b   1.000
_cell.length_c   1.000
_cell.angle_alpha   90.00
_cell.angle_beta   90.00
_cell.angle_gamma   90.00
#
_symmetry.space_group_name_H-M   'P 1'
#
loop_
_entity.id
_entity.type
_entity.pdbx_description
1 polymer ?
#
loop_
_entity_poly.entity_id
_entity_poly.type
_entity_poly.pdbx_seq_one_letter_code
_entity_poly.pdbx_strand_id
1 'polypeptide(L)'
;MYNVLIGRYLKPAEKCIYKAIDRVFGHHVVLKCDNMWKRAATIKQYWGQFRKPCFVGLDASRFDQHVSSEALEFEHSLYNMLFKSEELAEYLKWQVNNVGFANMADGTIKYTVDGVRGSGDMNSIGKCCDHVCLVSQLS
;
A
#
# COMPACT_ATOMS: atom_id res chain seq x y z
N MET A 1 -12.87 -7.76 -12.93
CA MET A 1 -12.86 -6.65 -13.93
C MET A 1 -12.25 -5.37 -13.35
N TYR A 2 -12.73 -4.86 -12.21
CA TYR A 2 -12.27 -3.63 -11.55
C TYR A 2 -10.75 -3.51 -11.40
N ASN A 3 -10.08 -4.50 -10.79
CA ASN A 3 -8.63 -4.51 -10.60
C ASN A 3 -7.82 -4.43 -11.90
N VAL A 4 -8.38 -4.89 -13.02
CA VAL A 4 -7.74 -4.79 -14.35
C VAL A 4 -7.78 -3.34 -14.84
N LEU A 5 -8.92 -2.66 -14.65
CA LEU A 5 -9.11 -1.27 -15.06
C LEU A 5 -8.18 -0.32 -14.31
N ILE A 6 -8.13 -0.42 -12.98
CA ILE A 6 -7.20 0.37 -12.16
C ILE A 6 -5.74 -0.04 -12.38
N GLY A 7 -5.48 -1.35 -12.47
CA GLY A 7 -4.15 -1.90 -12.59
C GLY A 7 -3.38 -1.41 -13.82
N ARG A 8 -4.07 -1.09 -14.92
CA ARG A 8 -3.43 -0.54 -16.12
C ARG A 8 -2.78 0.83 -15.88
N TYR A 9 -3.30 1.60 -14.93
CA TYR A 9 -2.72 2.88 -14.50
C TYR A 9 -1.67 2.68 -13.40
N LEU A 10 -2.06 2.01 -12.32
CA LEU A 10 -1.26 1.95 -11.11
C LEU A 10 -0.04 1.03 -11.24
N LYS A 11 -0.17 -0.10 -11.96
CA LYS A 11 0.92 -1.08 -12.06
C LYS A 11 2.19 -0.55 -12.74
N PRO A 12 2.12 0.18 -13.86
CA PRO A 12 3.31 0.81 -14.45
C PRO A 12 3.93 1.89 -13.55
N ALA A 13 3.10 2.64 -12.81
CA ALA A 13 3.56 3.71 -11.92
C ALA A 13 4.21 3.20 -10.62
N GLU A 14 3.92 1.98 -10.20
CA GLU A 14 4.35 1.43 -8.91
C GLU A 14 5.85 1.61 -8.68
N LYS A 15 6.68 1.25 -9.64
CA LYS A 15 8.14 1.40 -9.53
C LYS A 15 8.62 2.86 -9.48
N CYS A 16 7.90 3.75 -10.15
CA CYS A 16 8.23 5.19 -10.14
C CYS A 16 7.89 5.79 -8.78
N ILE A 17 6.75 5.41 -8.20
CA ILE A 17 6.31 5.83 -6.87
C ILE A 17 7.34 5.37 -5.81
N TYR A 18 7.77 4.12 -5.82
CA TYR A 18 8.77 3.62 -4.87
C TYR A 18 10.10 4.35 -4.97
N LYS A 19 10.56 4.64 -6.19
CA LYS A 19 11.77 5.45 -6.38
C LYS A 19 11.60 6.90 -5.90
N ALA A 20 10.40 7.45 -6.03
CA ALA A 20 10.12 8.80 -5.49
C ALA A 20 10.16 8.79 -3.96
N ILE A 21 9.60 7.77 -3.32
CA ILE A 21 9.69 7.57 -1.86
C ILE A 21 11.16 7.45 -1.43
N ASP A 22 11.95 6.61 -2.07
CA ASP A 22 13.39 6.46 -1.78
C ASP A 22 14.14 7.80 -1.88
N ARG A 23 13.77 8.66 -2.86
CA ARG A 23 14.38 10.00 -2.99
C ARG A 23 13.99 10.93 -1.85
N VAL A 24 12.75 10.89 -1.38
CA VAL A 24 12.28 11.71 -0.25
C VAL A 24 13.05 11.34 1.03
N PHE A 25 13.28 10.05 1.27
CA PHE A 25 14.01 9.57 2.43
C PHE A 25 15.54 9.62 2.25
N GLY A 26 16.06 9.89 1.05
CA GLY A 26 17.48 9.94 0.76
C GLY A 26 18.18 8.57 0.73
N HIS A 27 17.45 7.48 0.90
CA HIS A 27 17.98 6.12 0.88
C HIS A 27 16.90 5.11 0.48
N HIS A 28 17.29 3.87 0.20
CA HIS A 28 16.39 2.83 -0.27
C HIS A 28 15.54 2.25 0.87
N VAL A 29 14.28 2.61 0.93
CA VAL A 29 13.34 2.20 2.00
C VAL A 29 12.30 1.18 1.53
N VAL A 30 11.91 1.22 0.25
CA VAL A 30 10.86 0.35 -0.28
C VAL A 30 11.45 -0.90 -0.92
N LEU A 31 11.49 -2.00 -0.18
CA LEU A 31 12.10 -3.26 -0.61
C LEU A 31 11.17 -4.17 -1.41
N LYS A 32 9.93 -3.76 -1.68
CA LYS A 32 8.89 -4.61 -2.27
C LYS A 32 9.24 -5.17 -3.65
N CYS A 33 9.93 -4.37 -4.48
CA CYS A 33 10.32 -4.77 -5.84
C CYS A 33 11.69 -5.45 -5.92
N ASP A 34 12.39 -5.58 -4.81
CA ASP A 34 13.70 -6.19 -4.77
C ASP A 34 13.62 -7.72 -4.69
N ASN A 35 14.60 -8.38 -5.29
CA ASN A 35 14.79 -9.80 -5.08
C ASN A 35 15.34 -10.07 -3.67
N MET A 36 15.29 -11.33 -3.26
CA MET A 36 15.67 -11.75 -1.90
C MET A 36 17.12 -11.37 -1.55
N TRP A 37 18.05 -11.52 -2.47
CA TRP A 37 19.46 -11.18 -2.28
C TRP A 37 19.67 -9.69 -2.06
N LYS A 38 19.00 -8.86 -2.85
CA LYS A 38 19.11 -7.40 -2.72
C LYS A 38 18.48 -6.92 -1.42
N ARG A 39 17.32 -7.48 -1.01
CA ARG A 39 16.72 -7.18 0.30
C ARG A 39 17.68 -7.50 1.45
N ALA A 40 18.27 -8.70 1.43
CA ALA A 40 19.22 -9.13 2.46
C ALA A 40 20.44 -8.22 2.50
N ALA A 41 20.98 -7.83 1.35
CA ALA A 41 22.12 -6.91 1.26
C ALA A 41 21.79 -5.53 1.83
N THR A 42 20.62 -4.97 1.50
CA THR A 42 20.15 -3.68 2.01
C THR A 42 19.96 -3.71 3.52
N ILE A 43 19.30 -4.75 4.05
CA ILE A 43 19.10 -4.92 5.49
C ILE A 43 20.47 -5.05 6.20
N LYS A 44 21.40 -5.85 5.65
CA LYS A 44 22.75 -5.99 6.20
C LYS A 44 23.51 -4.67 6.22
N GLN A 45 23.37 -3.87 5.17
CA GLN A 45 23.98 -2.54 5.09
C GLN A 45 23.45 -1.63 6.20
N TYR A 46 22.13 -1.57 6.40
CA TYR A 46 21.53 -0.77 7.47
C TYR A 46 21.92 -1.28 8.86
N TRP A 47 21.92 -2.59 9.05
CA TRP A 47 22.36 -3.21 10.29
C TRP A 47 23.77 -2.80 10.68
N GLY A 48 24.69 -2.75 9.72
CA GLY A 48 26.08 -2.36 9.95
C GLY A 48 26.33 -0.87 10.28
N GLN A 49 25.30 -0.03 10.11
CA GLN A 49 25.42 1.40 10.45
C GLN A 49 25.30 1.68 11.95
N PHE A 50 24.80 0.73 12.72
CA PHE A 50 24.55 0.90 14.15
C PHE A 50 25.52 0.07 14.99
N ARG A 51 25.95 0.62 16.12
CA ARG A 51 26.81 -0.09 17.08
C ARG A 51 26.07 -1.23 17.79
N LYS A 52 24.81 -1.01 18.12
CA LYS A 52 23.89 -1.99 18.73
C LYS A 52 22.59 -2.00 17.96
N PRO A 53 22.55 -2.61 16.78
CA PRO A 53 21.36 -2.59 15.96
C PRO A 53 20.22 -3.39 16.59
N CYS A 54 19.01 -2.89 16.43
CA CYS A 54 17.78 -3.57 16.81
C CYS A 54 16.85 -3.60 15.61
N PHE A 55 16.22 -4.75 15.36
CA PHE A 55 15.20 -4.90 14.32
C PHE A 55 13.82 -4.80 14.95
N VAL A 56 13.01 -3.88 14.44
CA VAL A 56 11.61 -3.72 14.85
C VAL A 56 10.74 -3.98 13.63
N GLY A 57 9.92 -5.02 13.71
CA GLY A 57 8.89 -5.30 12.72
C GLY A 57 7.56 -4.76 13.22
N LEU A 58 6.90 -3.93 12.41
CA LEU A 58 5.56 -3.43 12.67
C LEU A 58 4.63 -4.01 11.60
N ASP A 59 3.58 -4.67 12.07
CA ASP A 59 2.51 -5.20 11.21
C ASP A 59 1.17 -4.86 11.84
N ALA A 60 0.35 -4.14 11.10
CA ALA A 60 -0.96 -3.72 11.59
C ALA A 60 -1.98 -4.83 11.34
N SER A 61 -2.51 -5.41 12.41
CA SER A 61 -3.58 -6.41 12.32
C SER A 61 -4.78 -5.86 11.57
N ARG A 62 -5.19 -6.57 10.52
CA ARG A 62 -6.34 -6.20 9.68
C ARG A 62 -6.22 -4.78 9.10
N PHE A 63 -5.03 -4.38 8.66
CA PHE A 63 -4.75 -3.05 8.13
C PHE A 63 -5.80 -2.58 7.11
N ASP A 64 -6.16 -3.44 6.14
CA ASP A 64 -7.14 -3.14 5.11
C ASP A 64 -8.48 -2.66 5.68
N GLN A 65 -8.89 -3.18 6.85
CA GLN A 65 -10.15 -2.81 7.51
C GLN A 65 -10.08 -1.45 8.24
N HIS A 66 -8.88 -0.96 8.52
CA HIS A 66 -8.66 0.32 9.21
C HIS A 66 -8.37 1.48 8.27
N VAL A 67 -8.37 1.27 6.97
CA VAL A 67 -8.21 2.34 5.99
C VAL A 67 -9.50 3.15 5.92
N SER A 68 -9.45 4.39 6.42
CA SER A 68 -10.62 5.28 6.41
C SER A 68 -10.89 5.87 5.03
N SER A 69 -12.09 6.43 4.84
CA SER A 69 -12.46 7.16 3.62
C SER A 69 -11.51 8.32 3.34
N GLU A 70 -11.12 9.07 4.36
CA GLU A 70 -10.18 10.19 4.24
C GLU A 70 -8.79 9.73 3.77
N ALA A 71 -8.33 8.59 4.27
CA ALA A 71 -7.05 8.00 3.83
C ALA A 71 -7.11 7.58 2.36
N LEU A 72 -8.22 6.99 1.91
CA LEU A 72 -8.44 6.66 0.51
C LEU A 72 -8.51 7.93 -0.36
N GLU A 73 -9.25 8.95 0.06
CA GLU A 73 -9.36 10.21 -0.66
C GLU A 73 -8.00 10.91 -0.81
N PHE A 74 -7.19 10.89 0.24
CA PHE A 74 -5.81 11.41 0.17
C PHE A 74 -4.99 10.63 -0.87
N GLU A 75 -5.01 9.30 -0.83
CA GLU A 75 -4.32 8.47 -1.81
C GLU A 75 -4.82 8.73 -3.24
N HIS A 76 -6.14 8.84 -3.43
CA HIS A 76 -6.77 9.15 -4.71
C HIS A 76 -6.36 10.53 -5.24
N SER A 77 -6.21 11.51 -4.35
CA SER A 77 -5.73 12.84 -4.73
C SER A 77 -4.33 12.79 -5.35
N LEU A 78 -3.44 11.97 -4.80
CA LEU A 78 -2.09 11.75 -5.35
C LEU A 78 -2.14 11.09 -6.73
N TYR A 79 -2.97 10.06 -6.91
CA TYR A 79 -3.13 9.42 -8.21
C TYR A 79 -3.74 10.38 -9.24
N ASN A 80 -4.75 11.15 -8.87
CA ASN A 80 -5.38 12.14 -9.76
C ASN A 80 -4.40 13.23 -10.17
N MET A 81 -3.53 13.67 -9.26
CA MET A 81 -2.46 14.62 -9.57
C MET A 81 -1.44 14.04 -10.56
N LEU A 82 -1.10 12.77 -10.39
CA LEU A 82 -0.10 12.07 -11.20
C LEU A 82 -0.60 11.77 -12.61
N PHE A 83 -1.81 11.23 -12.73
CA PHE A 83 -2.33 10.72 -14.00
C PHE A 83 -3.22 11.72 -14.75
N LYS A 84 -3.87 12.65 -14.07
CA LYS A 84 -4.80 13.63 -14.64
C LYS A 84 -5.84 12.99 -15.58
N SER A 85 -6.38 11.85 -15.18
CA SER A 85 -7.32 11.04 -15.96
C SER A 85 -8.68 11.02 -15.28
N GLU A 86 -9.71 11.52 -15.95
CA GLU A 86 -11.10 11.49 -15.46
C GLU A 86 -11.60 10.05 -15.30
N GLU A 87 -11.21 9.17 -16.21
CA GLU A 87 -11.58 7.76 -16.16
C GLU A 87 -11.01 7.08 -14.90
N LEU A 88 -9.74 7.34 -14.57
CA LEU A 88 -9.14 6.83 -13.34
C LEU A 88 -9.82 7.41 -12.10
N ALA A 89 -10.11 8.70 -12.10
CA ALA A 89 -10.80 9.36 -10.99
C ALA A 89 -12.17 8.71 -10.72
N GLU A 90 -12.90 8.33 -11.76
CA GLU A 90 -14.19 7.63 -11.63
C GLU A 90 -13.99 6.23 -11.01
N TYR A 91 -13.00 5.46 -11.47
CA TYR A 91 -12.72 4.14 -10.90
C TYR A 91 -12.28 4.21 -9.44
N LEU A 92 -11.52 5.22 -9.05
CA LEU A 92 -11.08 5.40 -7.66
C LEU A 92 -12.25 5.68 -6.72
N LYS A 93 -13.27 6.41 -7.15
CA LYS A 93 -14.48 6.66 -6.34
C LYS A 93 -15.20 5.36 -5.92
N TRP A 94 -15.10 4.32 -6.75
CA TRP A 94 -15.72 3.04 -6.42
C TRP A 94 -15.08 2.32 -5.22
N GLN A 95 -13.91 2.77 -4.75
CA GLN A 95 -13.25 2.23 -3.56
C GLN A 95 -13.76 2.86 -2.26
N VAL A 96 -14.39 4.02 -2.33
CA VAL A 96 -14.80 4.76 -1.12
C VAL A 96 -16.03 4.13 -0.49
N ASN A 97 -17.01 3.75 -1.29
CA ASN A 97 -18.23 3.11 -0.81
C ASN A 97 -18.32 1.66 -1.30
N ASN A 98 -18.18 0.72 -0.40
CA ASN A 98 -18.10 -0.70 -0.70
C ASN A 98 -19.38 -1.42 -0.32
N VAL A 99 -19.98 -2.11 -1.30
CA VAL A 99 -21.15 -2.98 -1.07
C VAL A 99 -20.71 -4.42 -1.28
N GLY A 100 -20.81 -5.22 -0.23
CA GLY A 100 -20.46 -6.63 -0.27
C GLY A 100 -21.68 -7.55 -0.12
N PHE A 101 -21.57 -8.72 -0.74
CA PHE A 101 -22.54 -9.79 -0.64
C PHE A 101 -21.83 -11.08 -0.30
N ALA A 102 -22.31 -11.79 0.72
CA ALA A 102 -21.85 -13.13 1.06
C ALA A 102 -23.03 -14.09 1.03
N ASN A 103 -22.97 -15.08 0.14
CA ASN A 103 -23.96 -16.14 0.08
C ASN A 103 -23.45 -17.34 0.90
N MET A 104 -24.22 -17.74 1.88
CA MET A 104 -23.96 -18.92 2.72
C MET A 104 -25.10 -19.94 2.54
N ALA A 105 -24.91 -21.15 3.09
CA ALA A 105 -25.94 -22.19 3.07
C ALA A 105 -27.25 -21.73 3.75
N ASP A 106 -27.14 -20.91 4.79
CA ASP A 106 -28.23 -20.46 5.63
C ASP A 106 -28.84 -19.10 5.20
N GLY A 107 -28.29 -18.45 4.15
CA GLY A 107 -28.79 -17.16 3.68
C GLY A 107 -27.75 -16.26 3.03
N THR A 108 -28.18 -15.03 2.73
CA THR A 108 -27.32 -14.00 2.13
C THR A 108 -27.12 -12.86 3.11
N ILE A 109 -25.86 -12.48 3.32
CA ILE A 109 -25.49 -11.27 4.05
C ILE A 109 -25.16 -10.18 3.03
N LYS A 110 -25.80 -9.02 3.17
CA LYS A 110 -25.47 -7.81 2.44
C LYS A 110 -24.92 -6.79 3.43
N TYR A 111 -23.80 -6.18 3.12
CA TYR A 111 -23.22 -5.11 3.93
C TYR A 111 -22.77 -3.93 3.09
N THR A 112 -22.78 -2.75 3.68
CA THR A 112 -22.24 -1.52 3.08
C THR A 112 -21.24 -0.94 4.06
N VAL A 113 -20.08 -0.55 3.57
CA VAL A 113 -19.00 0.04 4.38
C VAL A 113 -18.39 1.20 3.61
N ASP A 114 -18.26 2.34 4.28
CA ASP A 114 -17.52 3.48 3.77
C ASP A 114 -16.03 3.37 4.16
N GLY A 115 -15.17 3.67 3.22
CA GLY A 115 -13.74 3.38 3.39
C GLY A 115 -13.47 1.88 3.24
N VAL A 116 -12.49 1.39 3.98
CA VAL A 116 -12.01 0.00 3.95
C VAL A 116 -11.41 -0.38 2.58
N ARG A 117 -10.30 -1.07 2.62
CA ARG A 117 -9.65 -1.55 1.39
C ARG A 117 -9.98 -3.02 1.15
N GLY A 118 -10.27 -3.36 -0.08
CA GLY A 118 -10.37 -4.75 -0.50
C GLY A 118 -8.99 -5.42 -0.49
N SER A 119 -8.91 -6.60 0.14
CA SER A 119 -7.67 -7.41 0.25
C SER A 119 -7.16 -7.90 -1.11
N GLY A 120 -7.03 -7.22 -2.07
CA GLY A 120 -6.60 -7.55 -3.43
C GLY A 120 -6.55 -6.32 -4.33
N ASP A 121 -6.88 -5.17 -3.77
CA ASP A 121 -6.83 -3.91 -4.49
C ASP A 121 -5.43 -3.60 -5.01
N MET A 122 -5.37 -3.01 -6.20
CA MET A 122 -4.11 -2.75 -6.91
C MET A 122 -3.42 -1.47 -6.44
N ASN A 123 -3.83 -0.90 -5.33
CA ASN A 123 -3.26 0.34 -4.80
C ASN A 123 -1.87 0.10 -4.22
N SER A 124 -0.88 0.77 -4.79
CA SER A 124 0.53 0.55 -4.46
C SER A 124 1.00 1.37 -3.28
N ILE A 125 0.51 2.61 -3.13
CA ILE A 125 0.95 3.54 -2.07
C ILE A 125 0.52 3.01 -0.70
N GLY A 126 -0.74 2.62 -0.52
CA GLY A 126 -1.23 2.07 0.73
C GLY A 126 -0.52 0.79 1.15
N LYS A 127 -0.20 -0.08 0.20
CA LYS A 127 0.53 -1.34 0.48
C LYS A 127 1.99 -1.16 0.89
N CYS A 128 2.58 0.02 0.71
CA CYS A 128 3.92 0.30 1.24
C CYS A 128 3.90 0.48 2.76
N CYS A 129 2.75 0.84 3.32
CA CYS A 129 2.58 1.04 4.75
C CYS A 129 2.29 -0.26 5.51
N ASP A 130 1.95 -1.34 4.81
CA ASP A 130 1.56 -2.63 5.40
C ASP A 130 2.73 -3.31 6.16
N HIS A 131 3.97 -3.01 5.79
CA HIS A 131 5.15 -3.62 6.39
C HIS A 131 6.23 -2.55 6.59
N VAL A 132 6.29 -1.98 7.76
CA VAL A 132 7.35 -1.05 8.16
C VAL A 132 8.40 -1.81 8.97
N CYS A 133 9.59 -1.93 8.41
CA CYS A 133 10.75 -2.46 9.12
C CYS A 133 11.68 -1.33 9.47
N LEU A 134 11.88 -1.09 10.75
CA LEU A 134 12.82 -0.10 11.26
C LEU A 134 14.07 -0.81 11.80
N VAL A 135 15.23 -0.40 11.32
CA VAL A 135 16.50 -0.73 11.96
C VAL A 135 16.93 0.51 12.72
N SER A 136 17.01 0.43 14.03
CA SER A 136 17.38 1.53 14.90
C SER A 136 18.39 1.08 15.94
N GLN A 137 19.01 2.04 16.61
CA GLN A 137 19.83 1.81 17.79
C GLN A 137 18.97 2.17 19.01
N LEU A 138 18.81 1.22 19.92
CA LEU A 138 18.32 1.50 21.26
C LEU A 138 19.47 2.07 22.08
N SER A 139 19.28 3.26 22.63
CA SER A 139 20.20 3.93 23.55
C SER A 139 20.21 3.30 24.93
#